data_76e5ceda5169b02d24ccd5e681f83633
#
_entry.id   76e5ceda5169b02d24ccd5e681f83633
#
_cell.length_a   1.000
_cell.length_b   1.000
_cell.length_c   1.000
_cell.angle_alpha   90.00
_cell.angle_beta   90.00
_cell.angle_gamma   90.00
#
_symmetry.space_group_name_H-M   'P 1'
#
loop_
_entity.id
_entity.type
_entity.pdbx_description
1 polymer ?
#
loop_
_entity_poly.entity_id
_entity_poly.type
_entity_poly.pdbx_seq_one_letter_code
_entity_poly.pdbx_strand_id
1 'polypeptide(L)'
;MRTLWILMLACGLYGAWQWWHERSEAFDASAFVAVEMPGGMQPNTVLVLAPANCPSEQAQRSEALIRELDRAGIPVVRDSGFAFDVADPTTEQMQGIKRALAVAKRGAPVVFVNGLAMSNPTAEQTIAAYRGSVGSP
;
A
#
# COMPACT_ATOMS: atom_id res chain seq x y z
N MET A 1 -16.49 -17.87 -43.48
CA MET A 1 -16.86 -16.57 -42.91
C MET A 1 -17.40 -16.65 -41.49
N ARG A 2 -18.22 -17.63 -41.15
CA ARG A 2 -18.74 -17.79 -39.77
C ARG A 2 -17.66 -18.06 -38.73
N THR A 3 -16.65 -18.83 -39.04
CA THR A 3 -15.51 -19.15 -38.14
C THR A 3 -14.63 -17.96 -37.85
N LEU A 4 -14.44 -17.05 -38.79
CA LEU A 4 -13.64 -15.84 -38.63
C LEU A 4 -14.33 -14.83 -37.67
N TRP A 5 -15.65 -14.74 -37.73
CA TRP A 5 -16.46 -13.91 -36.84
C TRP A 5 -16.39 -14.40 -35.37
N ILE A 6 -16.45 -15.71 -35.19
CA ILE A 6 -16.37 -16.34 -33.85
C ILE A 6 -15.00 -16.13 -33.26
N LEU A 7 -13.92 -16.21 -34.05
CA LEU A 7 -12.55 -15.93 -33.59
C LEU A 7 -12.36 -14.46 -33.18
N MET A 8 -12.91 -13.53 -33.97
CA MET A 8 -12.85 -12.09 -33.60
C MET A 8 -13.62 -11.77 -32.32
N LEU A 9 -14.79 -12.37 -32.14
CA LEU A 9 -15.56 -12.21 -30.90
C LEU A 9 -14.85 -12.81 -29.69
N ALA A 10 -14.22 -13.97 -29.84
CA ALA A 10 -13.47 -14.61 -28.77
C ALA A 10 -12.24 -13.80 -28.36
N CYS A 11 -11.50 -13.24 -29.32
CA CYS A 11 -10.35 -12.35 -29.04
C CYS A 11 -10.78 -11.04 -28.37
N GLY A 12 -11.92 -10.48 -28.80
CA GLY A 12 -12.47 -9.26 -28.21
C GLY A 12 -12.93 -9.47 -26.75
N LEU A 13 -13.59 -10.58 -26.48
CA LEU A 13 -14.03 -10.94 -25.13
C LEU A 13 -12.83 -11.25 -24.20
N TYR A 14 -11.82 -11.93 -24.71
CA TYR A 14 -10.61 -12.24 -23.95
C TYR A 14 -9.81 -10.98 -23.61
N GLY A 15 -9.66 -10.06 -24.57
CA GLY A 15 -9.02 -8.77 -24.33
C GLY A 15 -9.78 -7.89 -23.35
N ALA A 16 -11.12 -7.85 -23.44
CA ALA A 16 -11.95 -7.13 -22.50
C ALA A 16 -11.90 -7.75 -21.08
N TRP A 17 -11.84 -9.07 -20.98
CA TRP A 17 -11.72 -9.78 -19.72
C TRP A 17 -10.37 -9.54 -19.06
N GLN A 18 -9.25 -9.58 -19.81
CA GLN A 18 -7.91 -9.24 -19.31
C GLN A 18 -7.86 -7.79 -18.84
N TRP A 19 -8.39 -6.86 -19.65
CA TRP A 19 -8.40 -5.45 -19.29
C TRP A 19 -9.24 -5.17 -18.04
N TRP A 20 -10.33 -5.91 -17.85
CA TRP A 20 -11.13 -5.84 -16.63
C TRP A 20 -10.39 -6.40 -15.43
N HIS A 21 -9.69 -7.53 -15.57
CA HIS A 21 -8.89 -8.13 -14.50
C HIS A 21 -7.71 -7.24 -14.08
N GLU A 22 -7.00 -6.68 -15.02
CA GLU A 22 -5.92 -5.73 -14.74
C GLU A 22 -6.44 -4.47 -14.02
N ARG A 23 -7.65 -4.04 -14.35
CA ARG A 23 -8.29 -2.90 -13.69
C ARG A 23 -8.84 -3.22 -12.30
N SER A 24 -9.25 -4.45 -12.07
CA SER A 24 -9.72 -4.89 -10.76
C SER A 24 -8.57 -5.04 -9.75
N GLU A 25 -7.36 -5.24 -10.25
CA GLU A 25 -6.14 -5.21 -9.44
C GLU A 25 -5.56 -3.80 -9.28
N ALA A 26 -6.11 -2.81 -9.97
CA ALA A 26 -5.77 -1.42 -9.73
C ALA A 26 -6.28 -1.03 -8.34
N PHE A 27 -5.35 -0.94 -7.39
CA PHE A 27 -5.64 -0.51 -6.03
C PHE A 27 -6.42 0.79 -6.04
N ASP A 28 -7.44 0.86 -5.23
CA ASP A 28 -8.01 2.15 -4.87
C ASP A 28 -6.91 2.98 -4.18
N ALA A 29 -6.38 3.95 -4.92
CA ALA A 29 -5.32 4.83 -4.42
C ALA A 29 -5.77 5.67 -3.22
N SER A 30 -7.06 5.70 -2.96
CA SER A 30 -7.65 6.45 -1.85
C SER A 30 -7.88 5.63 -0.58
N ALA A 31 -7.46 4.36 -0.56
CA ALA A 31 -7.69 3.45 0.56
C ALA A 31 -6.44 2.69 0.96
N PHE A 32 -6.40 2.25 2.21
CA PHE A 32 -5.40 1.29 2.68
C PHE A 32 -5.65 -0.07 2.05
N VAL A 33 -4.58 -0.71 1.58
CA VAL A 33 -4.63 -2.04 0.96
C VAL A 33 -3.81 -3.04 1.75
N ALA A 34 -4.23 -4.31 1.73
CA ALA A 34 -3.49 -5.38 2.38
C ALA A 34 -2.16 -5.63 1.67
N VAL A 35 -1.07 -5.63 2.44
CA VAL A 35 0.29 -5.81 1.93
C VAL A 35 1.08 -6.72 2.87
N GLU A 36 2.23 -7.20 2.40
CA GLU A 36 3.24 -7.78 3.28
C GLU A 36 3.95 -6.65 4.03
N MET A 37 4.14 -6.82 5.34
CA MET A 37 4.80 -5.82 6.17
C MET A 37 6.33 -5.87 5.99
N PRO A 38 7.00 -4.71 6.04
CA PRO A 38 8.46 -4.68 6.09
C PRO A 38 9.00 -5.44 7.30
N GLY A 39 10.20 -6.01 7.13
CA GLY A 39 10.86 -6.74 8.19
C GLY A 39 11.19 -5.86 9.41
N GLY A 40 11.15 -6.45 10.59
CA GLY A 40 11.47 -5.77 11.84
C GLY A 40 10.39 -4.85 12.41
N MET A 41 9.23 -4.79 11.77
CA MET A 41 8.10 -4.00 12.28
C MET A 41 7.46 -4.64 13.49
N GLN A 42 7.23 -3.84 14.51
CA GLN A 42 6.45 -4.26 15.68
C GLN A 42 4.95 -4.13 15.40
N PRO A 43 4.11 -5.02 15.97
CA PRO A 43 2.66 -4.89 15.85
C PRO A 43 2.17 -3.60 16.52
N ASN A 44 1.05 -3.09 16.03
CA ASN A 44 0.42 -1.87 16.55
C ASN A 44 1.33 -0.64 16.53
N THR A 45 2.17 -0.56 15.50
CA THR A 45 3.06 0.58 15.26
C THR A 45 2.89 1.05 13.82
N VAL A 46 2.82 2.35 13.63
CA VAL A 46 2.72 2.97 12.30
C VAL A 46 4.13 3.28 11.79
N LEU A 47 4.46 2.75 10.63
CA LEU A 47 5.69 3.12 9.92
C LEU A 47 5.38 4.20 8.89
N VAL A 48 6.04 5.33 8.99
CA VAL A 48 5.96 6.42 8.02
C VAL A 48 7.28 6.51 7.26
N LEU A 49 7.22 6.24 5.97
CA LEU A 49 8.37 6.40 5.07
C LEU A 49 8.37 7.81 4.51
N ALA A 50 9.40 8.54 4.83
CA ALA A 50 9.57 9.93 4.43
C ALA A 50 10.96 10.16 3.84
N PRO A 51 11.10 11.05 2.84
CA PRO A 51 12.43 11.41 2.35
C PRO A 51 13.30 11.99 3.46
N ALA A 52 14.56 11.58 3.49
CA ALA A 52 15.53 12.12 4.43
C ALA A 52 15.96 13.53 3.99
N ASN A 53 15.92 14.48 4.92
CA ASN A 53 16.54 15.81 4.78
C ASN A 53 16.17 16.65 3.56
N CYS A 54 14.92 16.55 3.06
CA CYS A 54 14.49 17.34 1.92
C CYS A 54 13.45 18.38 2.35
N PRO A 55 13.65 19.69 2.08
CA PRO A 55 12.61 20.70 2.32
C PRO A 55 11.53 20.66 1.23
N SER A 56 11.02 19.48 0.94
CA SER A 56 9.96 19.25 -0.05
C SER A 56 8.59 19.27 0.61
N GLU A 57 7.54 19.46 -0.19
CA GLU A 57 6.16 19.31 0.28
C GLU A 57 5.90 17.93 0.88
N GLN A 58 6.52 16.89 0.33
CA GLN A 58 6.40 15.53 0.83
C GLN A 58 6.96 15.39 2.25
N ALA A 59 8.11 16.00 2.51
CA ALA A 59 8.71 16.03 3.85
C ALA A 59 7.81 16.78 4.83
N GLN A 60 7.25 17.91 4.43
CA GLN A 60 6.32 18.69 5.26
C GLN A 60 5.04 17.92 5.57
N ARG A 61 4.48 17.22 4.61
CA ARG A 61 3.31 16.36 4.80
C ARG A 61 3.61 15.21 5.76
N SER A 62 4.78 14.61 5.63
CA SER A 62 5.23 13.52 6.50
C SER A 62 5.36 14.00 7.95
N GLU A 63 5.97 15.16 8.17
CA GLU A 63 6.10 15.76 9.50
C GLU A 63 4.75 16.12 10.12
N ALA A 64 3.84 16.69 9.32
CA ALA A 64 2.50 17.01 9.77
C ALA A 64 1.72 15.75 10.16
N LEU A 65 1.82 14.69 9.36
CA LEU A 65 1.19 13.40 9.64
C LEU A 65 1.72 12.79 10.95
N ILE A 66 3.03 12.77 11.12
CA ILE A 66 3.66 12.23 12.34
C ILE A 66 3.20 13.00 13.58
N ARG A 67 3.14 14.32 13.50
CA ARG A 67 2.65 15.13 14.63
C ARG A 67 1.20 14.83 15.00
N GLU A 68 0.33 14.65 14.02
CA GLU A 68 -1.07 14.30 14.26
C GLU A 68 -1.22 12.91 14.88
N LEU A 69 -0.43 11.94 14.42
CA LEU A 69 -0.41 10.60 14.99
C LEU A 69 0.12 10.60 16.43
N ASP A 70 1.16 11.38 16.70
CA ASP A 70 1.70 11.57 18.04
C ASP A 70 0.64 12.16 19.00
N ARG A 71 -0.09 13.17 18.56
CA ARG A 71 -1.19 13.76 19.34
C ARG A 71 -2.30 12.77 19.63
N ALA A 72 -2.52 11.83 18.73
CA ALA A 72 -3.50 10.76 18.91
C ALA A 72 -3.00 9.62 19.83
N GLY A 73 -1.74 9.67 20.27
CA GLY A 73 -1.14 8.65 21.11
C GLY A 73 -0.78 7.37 20.36
N ILE A 74 -0.59 7.44 19.05
CA ILE A 74 -0.27 6.29 18.21
C ILE A 74 1.26 6.17 18.09
N PRO A 75 1.85 4.99 18.37
CA PRO A 75 3.29 4.79 18.19
C PRO A 75 3.67 4.90 16.71
N VAL A 76 4.66 5.74 16.41
CA VAL A 76 5.13 6.02 15.05
C VAL A 76 6.62 5.75 14.96
N VAL A 77 7.02 5.04 13.91
CA VAL A 77 8.42 4.88 13.50
C VAL A 77 8.60 5.59 12.15
N ARG A 78 9.63 6.40 12.04
CA ARG A 78 10.01 7.08 10.81
C ARG A 78 11.22 6.39 10.19
N ASP A 79 11.16 6.13 8.89
CA ASP A 79 12.28 5.62 8.13
C ASP A 79 12.30 6.26 6.73
N SER A 80 13.44 6.17 6.07
CA SER A 80 13.61 6.63 4.69
C SER A 80 13.52 5.49 3.68
N GLY A 81 13.52 4.24 4.12
CA GLY A 81 13.43 3.06 3.27
C GLY A 81 12.89 1.86 4.03
N PHE A 82 12.64 0.79 3.31
CA PHE A 82 12.16 -0.46 3.90
C PHE A 82 12.69 -1.66 3.12
N ALA A 83 12.73 -2.82 3.78
CA ALA A 83 13.10 -4.08 3.18
C ALA A 83 12.20 -5.19 3.73
N PHE A 84 12.00 -6.22 2.94
CA PHE A 84 11.25 -7.39 3.37
C PHE A 84 12.23 -8.47 3.84
N ASP A 85 12.00 -9.00 5.02
CA ASP A 85 12.81 -10.07 5.60
C ASP A 85 12.09 -11.42 5.40
N VAL A 86 12.04 -11.87 4.15
CA VAL A 86 11.40 -13.12 3.76
C VAL A 86 12.37 -13.92 2.90
N ALA A 87 12.89 -15.02 3.45
CA ALA A 87 13.87 -15.86 2.77
C ALA A 87 13.26 -16.71 1.63
N ASP A 88 12.02 -17.15 1.81
CA ASP A 88 11.32 -18.02 0.84
C ASP A 88 9.82 -17.65 0.83
N PRO A 89 9.45 -16.59 0.09
CA PRO A 89 8.09 -16.06 0.16
C PRO A 89 7.07 -17.01 -0.47
N THR A 90 5.94 -17.18 0.19
CA THR A 90 4.77 -17.83 -0.40
C THR A 90 4.19 -16.98 -1.53
N THR A 91 3.29 -17.56 -2.33
CA THR A 91 2.60 -16.81 -3.38
C THR A 91 1.84 -15.61 -2.83
N GLU A 92 1.18 -15.76 -1.69
CA GLU A 92 0.45 -14.68 -1.01
C GLU A 92 1.39 -13.58 -0.52
N GLN A 93 2.51 -13.95 0.09
CA GLN A 93 3.54 -13.00 0.52
C GLN A 93 4.12 -12.24 -0.67
N MET A 94 4.40 -12.93 -1.77
CA MET A 94 4.89 -12.30 -2.99
C MET A 94 3.91 -11.28 -3.55
N GLN A 95 2.61 -11.59 -3.55
CA GLN A 95 1.57 -10.66 -3.96
C GLN A 95 1.49 -9.46 -3.00
N GLY A 96 1.59 -9.70 -1.70
CA GLY A 96 1.63 -8.66 -0.68
C GLY A 96 2.82 -7.72 -0.86
N ILE A 97 4.00 -8.25 -1.16
CA ILE A 97 5.22 -7.48 -1.47
C ILE A 97 5.02 -6.63 -2.73
N LYS A 98 4.46 -7.20 -3.79
CA LYS A 98 4.16 -6.46 -5.03
C LYS A 98 3.21 -5.29 -4.79
N ARG A 99 2.17 -5.49 -3.98
CA ARG A 99 1.25 -4.41 -3.60
C ARG A 99 1.96 -3.32 -2.79
N ALA A 100 2.78 -3.71 -1.82
CA ALA A 100 3.56 -2.76 -1.03
C ALA A 100 4.48 -1.90 -1.89
N LEU A 101 5.19 -2.52 -2.83
CA LEU A 101 6.05 -1.80 -3.78
C LEU A 101 5.25 -0.88 -4.70
N ALA A 102 4.07 -1.31 -5.16
CA ALA A 102 3.19 -0.48 -5.98
C ALA A 102 2.69 0.75 -5.21
N VAL A 103 2.34 0.59 -3.94
CA VAL A 103 1.97 1.71 -3.06
C VAL A 103 3.15 2.66 -2.88
N ALA A 104 4.34 2.15 -2.61
CA ALA A 104 5.54 2.96 -2.41
C ALA A 104 5.92 3.79 -3.65
N LYS A 105 5.68 3.27 -4.84
CA LYS A 105 5.95 3.99 -6.10
C LYS A 105 5.06 5.21 -6.34
N ARG A 106 3.94 5.30 -5.65
CA ARG A 106 3.00 6.43 -5.81
C ARG A 106 3.48 7.71 -5.14
N GLY A 107 4.43 7.62 -4.22
CA GLY A 107 5.06 8.77 -3.59
C GLY A 107 4.92 8.80 -2.08
N ALA A 108 5.74 9.61 -1.44
CA ALA A 108 5.77 9.80 0.00
C ALA A 108 4.76 10.87 0.48
N PRO A 109 4.31 10.80 1.73
CA PRO A 109 4.63 9.76 2.70
C PRO A 109 3.92 8.43 2.42
N VAL A 110 4.61 7.31 2.62
CA VAL A 110 4.03 5.97 2.56
C VAL A 110 3.86 5.47 3.99
N VAL A 111 2.68 4.98 4.31
CA VAL A 111 2.34 4.53 5.65
C VAL A 111 2.03 3.05 5.65
N PHE A 112 2.67 2.32 6.55
CA PHE A 112 2.40 0.91 6.83
C PHE A 112 1.86 0.76 8.26
N VAL A 113 0.78 0.01 8.40
CA VAL A 113 0.19 -0.30 9.71
C VAL A 113 -0.50 -1.66 9.69
N ASN A 114 -0.02 -2.59 10.53
CA ASN A 114 -0.66 -3.90 10.76
C ASN A 114 -1.11 -4.64 9.48
N GLY A 115 -0.24 -4.75 8.50
CA GLY A 115 -0.53 -5.44 7.24
C GLY A 115 -1.26 -4.59 6.19
N LEU A 116 -1.37 -3.29 6.42
CA LEU A 116 -2.00 -2.34 5.51
C LEU A 116 -1.00 -1.27 5.08
N ALA A 117 -1.15 -0.75 3.88
CA ALA A 117 -0.34 0.36 3.38
C ALA A 117 -1.14 1.32 2.51
N MET A 118 -0.74 2.58 2.54
CA MET A 118 -1.31 3.62 1.68
C MET A 118 -0.26 4.69 1.38
N SER A 119 -0.27 5.22 0.17
CA SER A 119 0.53 6.37 -0.23
C SER A 119 -0.23 7.67 0.08
N ASN A 120 0.46 8.60 0.73
CA ASN A 120 -0.05 9.93 1.07
C ASN A 120 -1.43 9.93 1.76
N PRO A 121 -1.61 9.13 2.85
CA PRO A 121 -2.87 9.15 3.58
C PRO A 121 -3.02 10.42 4.40
N THR A 122 -4.27 10.77 4.72
CA THR A 122 -4.55 11.76 5.74
C THR A 122 -4.32 11.18 7.15
N ALA A 123 -4.17 12.05 8.14
CA ALA A 123 -4.09 11.62 9.53
C ALA A 123 -5.35 10.83 9.96
N GLU A 124 -6.52 11.28 9.54
CA GLU A 124 -7.79 10.60 9.82
C GLU A 124 -7.85 9.19 9.25
N GLN A 125 -7.41 9.02 7.99
CA GLN A 125 -7.35 7.71 7.33
C GLN A 125 -6.38 6.77 8.06
N THR A 126 -5.22 7.27 8.45
CA THR A 126 -4.20 6.50 9.17
C THR A 126 -4.69 6.09 10.57
N ILE A 127 -5.32 7.00 11.29
CA ILE A 127 -5.90 6.73 12.62
C ILE A 127 -7.01 5.68 12.51
N ALA A 128 -7.88 5.79 11.51
CA ALA A 128 -8.94 4.83 11.27
C ALA A 128 -8.39 3.43 10.94
N ALA A 129 -7.37 3.34 10.09
CA ALA A 129 -6.70 2.09 9.75
C ALA A 129 -6.01 1.47 10.97
N TYR A 130 -5.34 2.28 11.78
CA TYR A 130 -4.71 1.83 13.02
C TYR A 130 -5.75 1.26 13.99
N ARG A 131 -6.80 2.01 14.29
CA ARG A 131 -7.86 1.59 15.23
C ARG A 131 -8.63 0.38 14.74
N GLY A 132 -8.88 0.28 13.45
CA GLY A 132 -9.55 -0.86 12.85
C GLY A 132 -8.71 -2.14 12.82
N SER A 133 -7.39 -2.03 12.84
CA SER A 133 -6.45 -3.15 12.78
C SER A 133 -5.94 -3.60 14.15
N VAL A 134 -6.00 -2.75 15.17
CA VAL A 134 -5.63 -3.08 16.55
C VAL A 134 -6.65 -4.07 17.12
N GLY A 135 -6.17 -5.22 17.58
CA GLY A 135 -7.04 -6.26 18.15
C GLY A 135 -7.65 -7.22 17.11
N SER A 136 -7.35 -7.04 15.82
CA SER A 136 -7.65 -8.09 14.83
C SER A 136 -6.64 -9.22 14.96
N PRO A 137 -7.10 -10.46 15.06
CA PRO A 137 -6.21 -11.61 15.13
C PRO A 137 -5.45 -11.82 13.81
#